data_e508877270ca290d2ec4a3f9320245e6
#
_entry.id   e508877270ca290d2ec4a3f9320245e6
#
_cell.length_a   1.000
_cell.length_b   1.000
_cell.length_c   1.000
_cell.angle_alpha   90.00
_cell.angle_beta   90.00
_cell.angle_gamma   90.00
#
_symmetry.space_group_name_H-M   'P 1'
#
loop_
_entity.id
_entity.type
_entity.pdbx_description
1 polymer ?
#
loop_
_entity_poly.entity_id
_entity_poly.type
_entity_poly.pdbx_seq_one_letter_code
_entity_poly.pdbx_strand_id
1 'polypeptide(L)'
;MEPETREAVEFTETVGLFASFIVWVIFGSLFVGPVLTQVPQTNAVVYAALSLTLIRLIPVALALVGTHLRPDTVAFIGWFGPRGLASVVFSLIAVEELAGTPVAEPLLEVVTLTILGSVVLHGITAKPLAAFYGRRVSADPSAVELAKVSEPRVRKKALAGW
;
A
#
# COMPACT_ATOMS: atom_id res chain seq x y z
N MET A 1 -12.67 -21.87 -15.99
CA MET A 1 -13.01 -20.47 -16.28
C MET A 1 -13.22 -20.40 -17.78
N GLU A 2 -14.37 -19.93 -18.23
CA GLU A 2 -14.69 -19.86 -19.66
C GLU A 2 -13.75 -18.87 -20.37
N PRO A 3 -13.41 -19.10 -21.66
CA PRO A 3 -12.47 -18.24 -22.40
C PRO A 3 -12.88 -16.76 -22.40
N GLU A 4 -14.17 -16.47 -22.52
CA GLU A 4 -14.69 -15.08 -22.48
C GLU A 4 -14.42 -14.37 -21.14
N THR A 5 -14.51 -15.12 -20.02
CA THR A 5 -14.22 -14.56 -18.70
C THR A 5 -12.74 -14.22 -18.56
N ARG A 6 -11.86 -15.00 -19.18
CA ARG A 6 -10.43 -14.77 -19.16
C ARG A 6 -10.03 -13.54 -19.98
N GLU A 7 -10.58 -13.38 -21.17
CA GLU A 7 -10.34 -12.21 -22.00
C GLU A 7 -10.84 -10.93 -21.33
N ALA A 8 -12.01 -10.96 -20.69
CA ALA A 8 -12.54 -9.84 -19.94
C ALA A 8 -11.64 -9.45 -18.76
N VAL A 9 -11.07 -10.42 -18.06
CA VAL A 9 -10.12 -10.18 -16.94
C VAL A 9 -8.83 -9.56 -17.48
N GLU A 10 -8.22 -10.14 -18.51
CA GLU A 10 -6.99 -9.63 -19.12
C GLU A 10 -7.16 -8.20 -19.67
N PHE A 11 -8.31 -7.92 -20.28
CA PHE A 11 -8.65 -6.57 -20.73
C PHE A 11 -8.74 -5.58 -19.56
N THR A 12 -9.46 -5.96 -18.49
CA THR A 12 -9.64 -5.12 -17.31
C THR A 12 -8.31 -4.84 -16.60
N GLU A 13 -7.44 -5.85 -16.49
CA GLU A 13 -6.09 -5.69 -15.94
C GLU A 13 -5.25 -4.72 -16.79
N THR A 14 -5.30 -4.85 -18.10
CA THR A 14 -4.56 -3.99 -19.03
C THR A 14 -5.02 -2.54 -18.92
N VAL A 15 -6.33 -2.29 -18.94
CA VAL A 15 -6.90 -0.95 -18.78
C VAL A 15 -6.55 -0.37 -17.42
N GLY A 16 -6.60 -1.19 -16.35
CA GLY A 16 -6.20 -0.78 -15.00
C GLY A 16 -4.73 -0.37 -14.91
N LEU A 17 -3.83 -1.07 -15.60
CA LEU A 17 -2.42 -0.70 -15.68
C LEU A 17 -2.24 0.65 -16.39
N PHE A 18 -2.85 0.87 -17.53
CA PHE A 18 -2.77 2.14 -18.26
C PHE A 18 -3.31 3.31 -17.42
N ALA A 19 -4.47 3.15 -16.80
CA ALA A 19 -5.04 4.15 -15.91
C ALA A 19 -4.10 4.46 -14.74
N SER A 20 -3.47 3.44 -14.17
CA SER A 20 -2.48 3.59 -13.10
C SER A 20 -1.27 4.42 -13.55
N PHE A 21 -0.72 4.16 -14.74
CA PHE A 21 0.38 4.96 -15.29
C PHE A 21 0.00 6.44 -15.44
N ILE A 22 -1.19 6.72 -15.97
CA ILE A 22 -1.67 8.10 -16.14
C ILE A 22 -1.73 8.81 -14.78
N VAL A 23 -2.30 8.18 -13.76
CA VAL A 23 -2.40 8.77 -12.42
C VAL A 23 -1.02 9.01 -11.81
N TRP A 24 -0.07 8.09 -11.98
CA TRP A 24 1.30 8.29 -11.49
C TRP A 24 2.04 9.42 -12.23
N VAL A 25 1.81 9.60 -13.52
CA VAL A 25 2.38 10.74 -14.29
C VAL A 25 1.78 12.05 -13.79
N ILE A 26 0.46 12.12 -13.58
CA ILE A 26 -0.23 13.28 -13.02
C ILE A 26 0.32 13.58 -11.61
N PHE A 27 0.42 12.59 -10.75
CA PHE A 27 0.99 12.75 -9.42
C PHE A 27 2.43 13.30 -9.48
N GLY A 28 3.28 12.74 -10.33
CA GLY A 28 4.66 13.19 -10.50
C GLY A 28 4.75 14.65 -10.95
N SER A 29 3.95 15.04 -11.94
CA SER A 29 4.00 16.38 -12.52
C SER A 29 3.35 17.46 -11.64
N LEU A 30 2.18 17.18 -11.07
CA LEU A 30 1.40 18.18 -10.33
C LEU A 30 1.76 18.27 -8.85
N PHE A 31 2.20 17.17 -8.24
CA PHE A 31 2.47 17.11 -6.81
C PHE A 31 3.97 17.06 -6.50
N VAL A 32 4.69 16.10 -7.08
CA VAL A 32 6.11 15.90 -6.75
C VAL A 32 6.98 17.04 -7.28
N GLY A 33 6.74 17.48 -8.50
CA GLY A 33 7.50 18.60 -9.11
C GLY A 33 7.55 19.84 -8.22
N PRO A 34 6.40 20.45 -7.85
CA PRO A 34 6.36 21.62 -6.98
C PRO A 34 6.99 21.40 -5.61
N VAL A 35 6.76 20.25 -4.96
CA VAL A 35 7.30 19.96 -3.63
C VAL A 35 8.83 19.81 -3.64
N LEU A 36 9.41 19.23 -4.68
CA LEU A 36 10.86 19.05 -4.80
C LEU A 36 11.60 20.33 -5.20
N THR A 37 10.92 21.33 -5.74
CA THR A 37 11.53 22.64 -6.09
C THR A 37 11.69 23.57 -4.89
N GLN A 38 11.07 23.24 -3.76
CA GLN A 38 11.13 23.98 -2.52
C GLN A 38 11.81 23.15 -1.42
N VAL A 39 12.29 23.80 -0.37
CA VAL A 39 12.78 23.08 0.82
C VAL A 39 11.56 22.63 1.63
N PRO A 40 11.34 21.31 1.79
CA PRO A 40 10.17 20.82 2.52
C PRO A 40 10.16 21.32 3.98
N GLN A 41 8.98 21.65 4.47
CA GLN A 41 8.83 22.04 5.87
C GLN A 41 9.17 20.86 6.79
N THR A 42 9.94 21.14 7.84
CA THR A 42 10.34 20.10 8.81
C THR A 42 9.15 19.33 9.37
N ASN A 43 8.05 20.03 9.65
CA ASN A 43 6.83 19.40 10.16
C ASN A 43 6.22 18.40 9.17
N ALA A 44 6.24 18.71 7.87
CA ALA A 44 5.73 17.82 6.82
C ALA A 44 6.59 16.57 6.69
N VAL A 45 7.92 16.72 6.76
CA VAL A 45 8.86 15.58 6.75
C VAL A 45 8.67 14.69 7.97
N VAL A 46 8.57 15.29 9.16
CA VAL A 46 8.34 14.54 10.41
C VAL A 46 7.01 13.80 10.36
N TYR A 47 5.95 14.46 9.91
CA TYR A 47 4.65 13.81 9.77
C TYR A 47 4.70 12.64 8.78
N ALA A 48 5.32 12.82 7.61
CA ALA A 48 5.49 11.76 6.64
C ALA A 48 6.24 10.56 7.23
N ALA A 49 7.34 10.80 7.92
CA ALA A 49 8.13 9.76 8.59
C ALA A 49 7.31 9.02 9.65
N LEU A 50 6.58 9.74 10.51
CA LEU A 50 5.70 9.16 11.52
C LEU A 50 4.54 8.37 10.90
N SER A 51 3.96 8.89 9.82
CA SER A 51 2.87 8.23 9.11
C SER A 51 3.28 6.90 8.46
N LEU A 52 4.51 6.82 7.98
CA LEU A 52 5.06 5.60 7.37
C LEU A 52 5.53 4.57 8.40
N THR A 53 5.82 5.02 9.61
CA THR A 53 6.35 4.17 10.69
C THR A 53 5.33 3.96 11.79
N LEU A 54 5.33 4.80 12.81
CA LEU A 54 4.57 4.60 14.05
C LEU A 54 3.05 4.53 13.83
N ILE A 55 2.48 5.49 13.08
CA ILE A 55 1.03 5.57 12.85
C ILE A 55 0.52 4.32 12.13
N ARG A 56 1.39 3.66 11.37
CA ARG A 56 1.05 2.43 10.67
C ARG A 56 1.40 1.17 11.46
N LEU A 57 2.62 1.06 11.98
CA LEU A 57 3.09 -0.15 12.67
C LEU A 57 2.29 -0.42 13.95
N ILE A 58 1.95 0.61 14.72
CA ILE A 58 1.23 0.43 15.99
C ILE A 58 -0.16 -0.21 15.78
N PRO A 59 -1.06 0.31 14.92
CA PRO A 59 -2.36 -0.33 14.70
C PRO A 59 -2.25 -1.75 14.15
N VAL A 60 -1.29 -2.01 13.24
CA VAL A 60 -1.07 -3.36 12.71
C VAL A 60 -0.60 -4.31 13.82
N ALA A 61 0.35 -3.87 14.66
CA ALA A 61 0.80 -4.68 15.77
C ALA A 61 -0.33 -4.97 16.76
N LEU A 62 -1.16 -3.98 17.09
CA LEU A 62 -2.32 -4.16 17.96
C LEU A 62 -3.37 -5.11 17.36
N ALA A 63 -3.65 -4.99 16.06
CA ALA A 63 -4.62 -5.86 15.38
C ALA A 63 -4.15 -7.33 15.30
N LEU A 64 -2.84 -7.57 15.34
CA LEU A 64 -2.25 -8.90 15.29
C LEU A 64 -1.92 -9.48 16.68
N VAL A 65 -2.28 -8.80 17.77
CA VAL A 65 -2.15 -9.34 19.12
C VAL A 65 -2.99 -10.61 19.25
N GLY A 66 -2.39 -11.68 19.77
CA GLY A 66 -3.07 -12.96 19.96
C GLY A 66 -3.11 -13.88 18.74
N THR A 67 -2.57 -13.50 17.60
CA THR A 67 -2.49 -14.35 16.39
C THR A 67 -1.35 -15.37 16.46
N HIS A 68 -0.50 -15.31 17.46
CA HIS A 68 0.71 -16.15 17.61
C HIS A 68 1.71 -16.02 16.44
N LEU A 69 1.58 -14.99 15.63
CA LEU A 69 2.55 -14.66 14.58
C LEU A 69 3.87 -14.19 15.19
N ARG A 70 4.95 -14.46 14.49
CA ARG A 70 6.28 -14.01 14.90
C ARG A 70 6.39 -12.50 14.88
N PRO A 71 7.18 -11.87 15.76
CA PRO A 71 7.37 -10.42 15.76
C PRO A 71 7.94 -9.87 14.44
N ASP A 72 8.80 -10.63 13.76
CA ASP A 72 9.32 -10.28 12.44
C ASP A 72 8.23 -10.33 11.35
N THR A 73 7.25 -11.23 11.45
CA THR A 73 6.06 -11.27 10.59
C THR A 73 5.18 -10.04 10.82
N VAL A 74 4.92 -9.70 12.08
CA VAL A 74 4.14 -8.50 12.42
C VAL A 74 4.83 -7.23 11.91
N ALA A 75 6.14 -7.12 12.10
CA ALA A 75 6.93 -6.00 11.58
C ALA A 75 6.92 -5.94 10.04
N PHE A 76 7.02 -7.10 9.38
CA PHE A 76 6.95 -7.20 7.91
C PHE A 76 5.59 -6.75 7.37
N ILE A 77 4.49 -7.23 7.93
CA ILE A 77 3.13 -6.82 7.56
C ILE A 77 2.92 -5.33 7.82
N GLY A 78 3.39 -4.85 8.97
CA GLY A 78 3.31 -3.43 9.34
C GLY A 78 4.10 -2.53 8.40
N TRP A 79 5.29 -2.95 7.98
CA TRP A 79 6.10 -2.21 7.04
C TRP A 79 5.51 -2.24 5.63
N PHE A 80 5.18 -3.42 5.08
CA PHE A 80 4.68 -3.56 3.71
C PHE A 80 3.20 -3.23 3.58
N GLY A 81 2.91 -1.97 3.49
CA GLY A 81 1.61 -1.46 3.12
C GLY A 81 1.77 -0.16 2.36
N PRO A 82 2.30 -0.23 1.14
CA PRO A 82 2.54 0.95 0.34
C PRO A 82 1.26 1.75 0.16
N ARG A 83 1.39 3.06 0.16
CA ARG A 83 0.30 3.93 -0.20
C ARG A 83 0.09 3.81 -1.71
N GLY A 84 -1.09 3.36 -2.09
CA GLY A 84 -1.42 3.05 -3.47
C GLY A 84 -2.11 4.19 -4.20
N LEU A 85 -2.57 3.87 -5.40
CA LEU A 85 -3.29 4.74 -6.31
C LEU A 85 -4.46 5.48 -5.64
N ALA A 86 -5.21 4.79 -4.77
CA ALA A 86 -6.32 5.38 -4.03
C ALA A 86 -5.89 6.59 -3.19
N SER A 87 -4.70 6.54 -2.56
CA SER A 87 -4.18 7.67 -1.80
C SER A 87 -3.92 8.89 -2.69
N VAL A 88 -3.44 8.69 -3.91
CA VAL A 88 -3.24 9.77 -4.89
C VAL A 88 -4.57 10.37 -5.31
N VAL A 89 -5.56 9.54 -5.65
CA VAL A 89 -6.89 10.00 -6.06
C VAL A 89 -7.58 10.78 -4.96
N PHE A 90 -7.59 10.26 -3.72
CA PHE A 90 -8.18 10.99 -2.59
C PHE A 90 -7.44 12.29 -2.28
N SER A 91 -6.13 12.34 -2.53
CA SER A 91 -5.35 13.58 -2.35
C SER A 91 -5.72 14.63 -3.40
N LEU A 92 -5.95 14.22 -4.64
CA LEU A 92 -6.44 15.12 -5.70
C LEU A 92 -7.77 15.74 -5.31
N ILE A 93 -8.73 14.92 -4.87
CA ILE A 93 -10.05 15.38 -4.43
C ILE A 93 -9.90 16.34 -3.23
N ALA A 94 -9.08 15.98 -2.23
CA ALA A 94 -8.90 16.83 -1.06
C ALA A 94 -8.26 18.19 -1.39
N VAL A 95 -7.30 18.22 -2.32
CA VAL A 95 -6.67 19.48 -2.77
C VAL A 95 -7.67 20.34 -3.55
N GLU A 96 -8.53 19.74 -4.36
CA GLU A 96 -9.58 20.44 -5.10
C GLU A 96 -10.61 21.05 -4.15
N GLU A 97 -11.12 20.28 -3.20
CA GLU A 97 -12.10 20.72 -2.19
C GLU A 97 -11.56 21.83 -1.26
N LEU A 98 -10.26 21.80 -0.96
CA LEU A 98 -9.61 22.76 -0.07
C LEU A 98 -8.93 23.91 -0.82
N ALA A 99 -9.09 24.00 -2.14
CA ALA A 99 -8.49 25.04 -2.95
C ALA A 99 -8.82 26.43 -2.41
N GLY A 100 -7.79 27.29 -2.29
CA GLY A 100 -7.93 28.64 -1.75
C GLY A 100 -8.00 28.74 -0.22
N THR A 101 -7.94 27.62 0.49
CA THR A 101 -7.83 27.64 1.96
C THR A 101 -6.36 27.62 2.43
N PRO A 102 -6.04 28.12 3.64
CA PRO A 102 -4.69 28.06 4.19
C PRO A 102 -4.16 26.64 4.45
N VAL A 103 -5.04 25.63 4.40
CA VAL A 103 -4.72 24.23 4.69
C VAL A 103 -4.27 23.49 3.43
N ALA A 104 -4.63 23.97 2.24
CA ALA A 104 -4.38 23.27 0.97
C ALA A 104 -2.89 23.00 0.73
N GLU A 105 -2.03 24.02 0.84
CA GLU A 105 -0.58 23.87 0.59
C GLU A 105 0.11 22.93 1.59
N PRO A 106 -0.05 23.10 2.92
CA PRO A 106 0.52 22.16 3.89
C PRO A 106 0.04 20.73 3.72
N LEU A 107 -1.24 20.53 3.40
CA LEU A 107 -1.80 19.22 3.13
C LEU A 107 -1.14 18.59 1.90
N LEU A 108 -1.02 19.34 0.82
CA LEU A 108 -0.38 18.89 -0.41
C LEU A 108 1.05 18.42 -0.16
N GLU A 109 1.82 19.20 0.58
CA GLU A 109 3.21 18.88 0.92
C GLU A 109 3.31 17.58 1.74
N VAL A 110 2.55 17.48 2.83
CA VAL A 110 2.53 16.29 3.71
C VAL A 110 2.14 15.03 2.95
N VAL A 111 1.08 15.12 2.15
CA VAL A 111 0.57 13.97 1.40
C VAL A 111 1.56 13.53 0.33
N THR A 112 2.12 14.49 -0.41
CA THR A 112 3.11 14.22 -1.46
C THR A 112 4.35 13.55 -0.89
N LEU A 113 4.92 14.08 0.19
CA LEU A 113 6.08 13.49 0.86
C LEU A 113 5.77 12.10 1.40
N THR A 114 4.58 11.89 1.96
CA THR A 114 4.17 10.58 2.49
C THR A 114 4.03 9.54 1.38
N ILE A 115 3.39 9.89 0.26
CA ILE A 115 3.21 8.96 -0.87
C ILE A 115 4.55 8.68 -1.54
N LEU A 116 5.32 9.72 -1.85
CA LEU A 116 6.64 9.59 -2.46
C LEU A 116 7.59 8.77 -1.59
N GLY A 117 7.67 9.10 -0.29
CA GLY A 117 8.46 8.36 0.68
C GLY A 117 8.01 6.89 0.77
N SER A 118 6.71 6.62 0.76
CA SER A 118 6.16 5.27 0.72
C SER A 118 6.64 4.49 -0.51
N VAL A 119 6.46 5.04 -1.69
CA VAL A 119 6.84 4.38 -2.95
C VAL A 119 8.33 4.09 -2.99
N VAL A 120 9.17 5.07 -2.67
CA VAL A 120 10.62 4.93 -2.71
C VAL A 120 11.12 3.95 -1.65
N LEU A 121 10.73 4.14 -0.38
CA LEU A 121 11.23 3.30 0.72
C LEU A 121 10.76 1.85 0.59
N HIS A 122 9.47 1.62 0.29
CA HIS A 122 8.97 0.25 0.11
C HIS A 122 9.54 -0.38 -1.16
N GLY A 123 9.71 0.38 -2.25
CA GLY A 123 10.32 -0.11 -3.49
C GLY A 123 11.76 -0.60 -3.27
N ILE A 124 12.60 0.21 -2.61
CA ILE A 124 14.00 -0.14 -2.33
C ILE A 124 14.09 -1.30 -1.33
N THR A 125 13.24 -1.32 -0.31
CA THR A 125 13.30 -2.33 0.77
C THR A 125 12.55 -3.63 0.46
N ALA A 126 11.70 -3.67 -0.57
CA ALA A 126 10.87 -4.84 -0.88
C ALA A 126 11.69 -6.12 -1.07
N LYS A 127 12.64 -6.10 -2.00
CA LYS A 127 13.45 -7.27 -2.33
C LYS A 127 14.32 -7.75 -1.15
N PRO A 128 15.13 -6.90 -0.50
CA PRO A 128 15.98 -7.34 0.61
C PRO A 128 15.18 -7.82 1.83
N LEU A 129 14.11 -7.13 2.21
CA LEU A 129 13.30 -7.54 3.36
C LEU A 129 12.50 -8.82 3.08
N ALA A 130 11.94 -8.98 1.88
CA ALA A 130 11.26 -10.22 1.50
C ALA A 130 12.22 -11.42 1.51
N ALA A 131 13.43 -11.25 0.99
CA ALA A 131 14.46 -12.30 1.01
C ALA A 131 14.91 -12.63 2.45
N PHE A 132 15.07 -11.62 3.30
CA PHE A 132 15.43 -11.81 4.71
C PHE A 132 14.32 -12.53 5.48
N TYR A 133 13.08 -12.08 5.33
CA TYR A 133 11.91 -12.66 5.96
C TYR A 133 11.69 -14.10 5.52
N GLY A 134 11.73 -14.37 4.20
CA GLY A 134 11.55 -15.71 3.66
C GLY A 134 12.58 -16.71 4.20
N ARG A 135 13.87 -16.33 4.31
CA ARG A 135 14.89 -17.19 4.93
C ARG A 135 14.61 -17.48 6.40
N ARG A 136 14.11 -16.50 7.16
CA ARG A 136 13.80 -16.69 8.57
C ARG A 136 12.61 -17.61 8.82
N VAL A 137 11.55 -17.43 8.05
CA VAL A 137 10.36 -18.28 8.15
C VAL A 137 10.67 -19.71 7.69
N SER A 138 11.40 -19.89 6.59
CA SER A 138 11.77 -21.22 6.09
C SER A 138 12.74 -21.97 7.02
N ALA A 139 13.47 -21.27 7.88
CA ALA A 139 14.38 -21.90 8.85
C ALA A 139 13.64 -22.44 10.11
N ASP A 140 12.37 -22.11 10.28
CA ASP A 140 11.55 -22.56 11.42
C ASP A 140 10.36 -23.39 10.93
N PRO A 141 10.46 -24.73 10.91
CA PRO A 141 9.38 -25.60 10.45
C PRO A 141 8.10 -25.52 11.29
N SER A 142 8.19 -24.97 12.51
CA SER A 142 7.05 -24.78 13.42
C SER A 142 6.33 -23.45 13.24
N ALA A 143 6.81 -22.58 12.33
CA ALA A 143 6.22 -21.29 12.09
C ALA A 143 4.75 -21.41 11.63
N VAL A 144 3.88 -20.70 12.31
CA VAL A 144 2.42 -20.65 12.00
C VAL A 144 2.19 -20.20 10.56
N GLU A 145 3.09 -19.37 10.04
CA GLU A 145 3.09 -18.88 8.67
C GLU A 145 3.23 -19.97 7.60
N LEU A 146 3.79 -21.12 7.96
CA LEU A 146 3.93 -22.30 7.08
C LEU A 146 2.75 -23.26 7.21
N ALA A 147 1.84 -23.03 8.14
CA ALA A 147 0.67 -23.88 8.32
C ALA A 147 -0.20 -23.85 7.05
N LYS A 148 -0.54 -25.06 6.55
CA LYS A 148 -1.46 -25.16 5.41
C LYS A 148 -2.82 -24.59 5.80
N VAL A 149 -3.19 -23.48 5.18
CA VAL A 149 -4.55 -22.95 5.27
C VAL A 149 -5.47 -23.94 4.56
N SER A 150 -6.40 -24.57 5.30
CA SER A 150 -7.46 -25.35 4.65
C SER A 150 -8.37 -24.34 3.94
N GLU A 151 -8.38 -24.40 2.62
CA GLU A 151 -9.32 -23.57 1.85
C GLU A 151 -10.75 -23.85 2.32
N PRO A 152 -11.54 -22.82 2.65
CA PRO A 152 -12.94 -23.01 2.96
C PRO A 152 -13.59 -23.70 1.76
N ARG A 153 -14.18 -24.90 1.96
CA ARG A 153 -14.91 -25.60 0.90
C ARG A 153 -16.03 -24.70 0.43
N VAL A 154 -15.82 -24.03 -0.70
CA VAL A 154 -16.88 -23.27 -1.37
C VAL A 154 -18.01 -24.27 -1.64
N ARG A 155 -19.15 -24.05 -0.99
CA ARG A 155 -20.31 -24.93 -1.06
C ARG A 155 -20.85 -24.90 -2.50
N LYS A 156 -20.45 -25.89 -3.32
CA LYS A 156 -20.92 -26.10 -4.71
C LYS A 156 -22.43 -26.42 -4.80
N LYS A 157 -23.25 -26.11 -3.81
CA LYS A 157 -24.66 -26.48 -3.71
C LYS A 157 -25.66 -25.39 -4.10
N ALA A 158 -25.25 -24.34 -4.80
CA ALA A 158 -26.18 -23.25 -5.16
C ALA A 158 -26.49 -23.12 -6.67
N LEU A 159 -25.93 -23.98 -7.53
CA LEU A 159 -26.12 -23.83 -8.99
C LEU A 159 -26.73 -25.07 -9.68
N ALA A 160 -27.29 -26.01 -8.92
CA ALA A 160 -27.94 -27.20 -9.49
C ALA A 160 -29.46 -27.19 -9.31
N GLY A 161 -30.09 -26.01 -9.43
CA GLY A 161 -31.53 -25.89 -9.24
C GLY A 161 -32.10 -24.65 -9.93
N TRP A 162 -31.94 -24.56 -11.23
CA TRP A 162 -32.80 -23.78 -12.13
C TRP A 162 -32.82 -24.49 -13.50
#